data_3c54fe1f37fde758074698146e9d04c8
#
_entry.id   3c54fe1f37fde758074698146e9d04c8
#
_cell.length_a   1.000
_cell.length_b   1.000
_cell.length_c   1.000
_cell.angle_alpha   90.00
_cell.angle_beta   90.00
_cell.angle_gamma   90.00
#
_symmetry.space_group_name_H-M   'P 1'
#
loop_
_entity.id
_entity.type
_entity.pdbx_description
1 polymer ?
#
loop_
_entity_poly.entity_id
_entity_poly.type
_entity_poly.pdbx_seq_one_letter_code
_entity_poly.pdbx_strand_id
1 'polypeptide(L)'
;AVIDRVEELDAVLARFFSKVNKLDIAPKIDFIVTSDHGMATFVPDKYVNLGDYLPRDSFKFVFDGVPTVLYPKPGYTDTAYEILKKVPNITVWKKEEVPARYQYGSNARIGDLIVLPDVGCMVQFRDKGKPWLGGAHGYDNFDPTMQAIFYASGPSFKKNVTHPSLPNISLYPLICRLLKIK
;
A
#
# COMPACT_ATOMS: atom_id res chain seq x y z
N ALA A 1 -17.89 -12.47 5.51
CA ALA A 1 -16.40 -12.48 5.44
C ALA A 1 -15.78 -11.11 5.77
N VAL A 2 -15.60 -10.18 4.79
CA VAL A 2 -15.02 -8.86 5.12
C VAL A 2 -16.02 -8.01 5.92
N ILE A 3 -17.26 -7.96 5.48
CA ILE A 3 -18.34 -7.22 6.15
C ILE A 3 -18.46 -7.65 7.61
N ASP A 4 -18.51 -8.96 7.88
CA ASP A 4 -18.63 -9.50 9.26
C ASP A 4 -17.48 -9.01 10.16
N ARG A 5 -16.25 -8.90 9.60
CA ARG A 5 -15.10 -8.38 10.36
C ARG A 5 -15.18 -6.88 10.60
N VAL A 6 -15.72 -6.14 9.66
CA VAL A 6 -15.98 -4.69 9.84
C VAL A 6 -17.02 -4.48 10.94
N GLU A 7 -18.11 -5.25 10.94
CA GLU A 7 -19.15 -5.19 11.97
C GLU A 7 -18.61 -5.59 13.36
N GLU A 8 -17.79 -6.63 13.43
CA GLU A 8 -17.12 -7.02 14.69
C GLU A 8 -16.23 -5.89 15.23
N LEU A 9 -15.44 -5.25 14.35
CA LEU A 9 -14.57 -4.14 14.73
C LEU A 9 -15.38 -2.91 15.14
N ASP A 10 -16.44 -2.58 14.43
CA ASP A 10 -17.35 -1.50 14.79
C ASP A 10 -17.95 -1.70 16.18
N ALA A 11 -18.40 -2.93 16.50
CA ALA A 11 -18.90 -3.26 17.83
C ALA A 11 -17.82 -3.12 18.93
N VAL A 12 -16.55 -3.41 18.61
CA VAL A 12 -15.43 -3.17 19.55
C VAL A 12 -15.23 -1.68 19.78
N LEU A 13 -15.20 -0.88 18.71
CA LEU A 13 -15.04 0.58 18.78
C LEU A 13 -16.21 1.22 19.52
N ALA A 14 -17.45 0.78 19.28
CA ALA A 14 -18.62 1.29 19.99
C ALA A 14 -18.51 1.07 21.51
N ARG A 15 -18.07 -0.13 21.93
CA ARG A 15 -17.81 -0.40 23.36
C ARG A 15 -16.69 0.46 23.93
N PHE A 16 -15.63 0.67 23.18
CA PHE A 16 -14.52 1.53 23.57
C PHE A 16 -15.00 2.97 23.78
N PHE A 17 -15.65 3.56 22.79
CA PHE A 17 -16.18 4.93 22.88
C PHE A 17 -17.20 5.08 24.01
N SER A 18 -18.08 4.10 24.22
CA SER A 18 -19.02 4.12 25.35
C SER A 18 -18.32 4.17 26.73
N LYS A 19 -17.16 3.53 26.86
CA LYS A 19 -16.38 3.61 28.10
C LYS A 19 -15.67 4.94 28.24
N VAL A 20 -15.04 5.42 27.18
CA VAL A 20 -14.30 6.70 27.23
C VAL A 20 -15.24 7.86 27.47
N ASN A 21 -16.45 7.86 26.90
CA ASN A 21 -17.45 8.90 27.10
C ASN A 21 -17.97 9.04 28.56
N LYS A 22 -17.66 8.05 29.41
CA LYS A 22 -17.98 8.10 30.85
C LYS A 22 -16.88 8.73 31.71
N LEU A 23 -15.74 9.07 31.12
CA LEU A 23 -14.62 9.68 31.83
C LEU A 23 -14.85 11.20 31.95
N ASP A 24 -14.45 11.79 33.05
CA ASP A 24 -14.52 13.24 33.28
C ASP A 24 -13.74 14.04 32.25
N ILE A 25 -12.71 13.44 31.64
CA ILE A 25 -11.91 14.05 30.61
C ILE A 25 -12.47 13.88 29.18
N ALA A 26 -13.57 13.11 29.01
CA ALA A 26 -14.15 12.85 27.69
C ALA A 26 -14.33 14.10 26.81
N PRO A 27 -14.79 15.26 27.35
CA PRO A 27 -14.93 16.48 26.55
C PRO A 27 -13.61 17.07 26.02
N LYS A 28 -12.47 16.57 26.49
CA LYS A 28 -11.12 17.03 26.09
C LYS A 28 -10.38 16.02 25.18
N ILE A 29 -11.04 14.93 24.81
CA ILE A 29 -10.40 13.86 24.02
C ILE A 29 -10.75 14.04 22.56
N ASP A 30 -9.72 14.07 21.73
CA ASP A 30 -9.81 13.92 20.28
C ASP A 30 -9.57 12.47 19.88
N PHE A 31 -10.36 11.97 18.95
CA PHE A 31 -10.21 10.66 18.35
C PHE A 31 -9.85 10.80 16.88
N ILE A 32 -8.89 10.01 16.42
CA ILE A 32 -8.58 9.80 15.01
C ILE A 32 -8.59 8.30 14.78
N VAL A 33 -9.43 7.85 13.85
CA VAL A 33 -9.46 6.46 13.37
C VAL A 33 -9.00 6.48 11.92
N THR A 34 -7.91 5.79 11.64
CA THR A 34 -7.32 5.74 10.31
C THR A 34 -6.76 4.35 10.01
N SER A 35 -6.58 4.05 8.75
CA SER A 35 -5.77 2.91 8.28
C SER A 35 -4.52 3.41 7.58
N ASP A 36 -3.55 2.54 7.40
CA ASP A 36 -2.31 2.82 6.68
C ASP A 36 -2.52 2.86 5.16
N HIS A 37 -3.39 2.00 4.63
CA HIS A 37 -3.75 1.88 3.22
C HIS A 37 -5.10 1.18 3.07
N GLY A 38 -5.58 1.09 1.83
CA GLY A 38 -6.69 0.24 1.43
C GLY A 38 -6.25 -1.15 1.00
N MET A 39 -7.11 -1.86 0.25
CA MET A 39 -6.82 -3.21 -0.23
C MET A 39 -7.63 -3.51 -1.50
N ALA A 40 -6.99 -4.15 -2.48
CA ALA A 40 -7.63 -4.65 -3.68
C ALA A 40 -7.68 -6.17 -3.68
N THR A 41 -8.77 -6.74 -4.21
CA THR A 41 -8.92 -8.18 -4.38
C THR A 41 -8.16 -8.64 -5.62
N PHE A 42 -7.49 -9.79 -5.53
CA PHE A 42 -6.88 -10.41 -6.69
C PHE A 42 -7.93 -10.86 -7.72
N VAL A 43 -7.64 -10.59 -8.98
CA VAL A 43 -8.40 -11.08 -10.12
C VAL A 43 -7.70 -12.36 -10.62
N PRO A 44 -8.36 -13.53 -10.58
CA PRO A 44 -7.71 -14.82 -10.86
C PRO A 44 -6.94 -14.89 -12.17
N ASP A 45 -7.43 -14.22 -13.21
CA ASP A 45 -6.83 -14.22 -14.55
C ASP A 45 -5.71 -13.18 -14.71
N LYS A 46 -5.50 -12.33 -13.69
CA LYS A 46 -4.39 -11.36 -13.64
C LYS A 46 -3.25 -11.88 -12.76
N TYR A 47 -2.52 -12.84 -13.30
CA TYR A 47 -1.36 -13.40 -12.64
C TYR A 47 -0.14 -13.37 -13.55
N VAL A 48 0.95 -12.84 -13.04
CA VAL A 48 2.24 -12.80 -13.73
C VAL A 48 3.29 -13.54 -12.90
N ASN A 49 3.79 -14.65 -13.43
CA ASN A 49 4.96 -15.31 -12.88
C ASN A 49 6.20 -14.82 -13.61
N LEU A 50 7.06 -14.07 -12.94
CA LEU A 50 8.28 -13.54 -13.53
C LEU A 50 9.25 -14.66 -13.95
N GLY A 51 9.15 -15.85 -13.35
CA GLY A 51 9.93 -17.04 -13.71
C GLY A 51 9.63 -17.58 -15.12
N ASP A 52 8.49 -17.21 -15.70
CA ASP A 52 8.14 -17.59 -17.07
C ASP A 52 8.90 -16.74 -18.11
N TYR A 53 9.45 -15.61 -17.70
CA TYR A 53 10.13 -14.64 -18.56
C TYR A 53 11.63 -14.53 -18.27
N LEU A 54 12.03 -14.72 -17.01
CA LEU A 54 13.39 -14.43 -16.54
C LEU A 54 13.95 -15.60 -15.71
N PRO A 55 15.22 -15.99 -15.90
CA PRO A 55 15.86 -17.00 -15.07
C PRO A 55 16.15 -16.43 -13.67
N ARG A 56 15.68 -17.14 -12.63
CA ARG A 56 15.86 -16.72 -11.23
C ARG A 56 17.31 -16.49 -10.84
N ASP A 57 18.21 -17.30 -11.39
CA ASP A 57 19.64 -17.22 -11.12
C ASP A 57 20.32 -15.97 -11.67
N SER A 58 19.64 -15.18 -12.50
CA SER A 58 20.15 -13.90 -12.97
C SER A 58 19.98 -12.77 -11.95
N PHE A 59 19.36 -13.05 -10.80
CA PHE A 59 19.13 -12.09 -9.73
C PHE A 59 19.87 -12.48 -8.46
N LYS A 60 20.49 -11.47 -7.82
CA LYS A 60 21.09 -11.61 -6.48
C LYS A 60 20.00 -11.79 -5.43
N PHE A 61 18.95 -11.00 -5.56
CA PHE A 61 17.81 -10.99 -4.66
C PHE A 61 16.54 -10.57 -5.41
N VAL A 62 15.39 -11.05 -4.94
CA VAL A 62 14.05 -10.63 -5.38
C VAL A 62 13.24 -10.39 -4.13
N PHE A 63 12.70 -9.19 -4.01
CA PHE A 63 11.70 -8.87 -3.00
C PHE A 63 10.32 -9.07 -3.64
N ASP A 64 9.72 -10.24 -3.38
CA ASP A 64 8.36 -10.54 -3.83
C ASP A 64 7.35 -9.70 -3.04
N GLY A 65 6.45 -9.04 -3.74
CA GLY A 65 5.44 -8.18 -3.15
C GLY A 65 4.79 -7.27 -4.19
N VAL A 66 4.05 -6.29 -3.69
CA VAL A 66 3.48 -5.21 -4.50
C VAL A 66 4.02 -3.89 -3.96
N PRO A 67 4.91 -3.19 -4.69
CA PRO A 67 5.60 -3.64 -5.91
C PRO A 67 6.63 -4.76 -5.66
N THR A 68 6.96 -5.51 -6.71
CA THR A 68 8.11 -6.44 -6.69
C THR A 68 9.38 -5.65 -7.01
N VAL A 69 10.45 -5.89 -6.24
CA VAL A 69 11.75 -5.23 -6.46
C VAL A 69 12.81 -6.27 -6.80
N LEU A 70 13.50 -6.04 -7.92
CA LEU A 70 14.46 -6.96 -8.47
C LEU A 70 15.88 -6.41 -8.34
N TYR A 71 16.80 -7.28 -7.96
CA TYR A 71 18.24 -6.99 -7.80
C TYR A 71 19.03 -7.85 -8.81
N PRO A 72 19.12 -7.44 -10.08
CA PRO A 72 19.83 -8.20 -11.10
C PRO A 72 21.32 -8.38 -10.76
N LYS A 73 21.91 -9.45 -11.28
CA LYS A 73 23.37 -9.58 -11.30
C LYS A 73 23.98 -8.55 -12.27
N PRO A 74 25.26 -8.19 -12.11
CA PRO A 74 25.94 -7.22 -12.99
C PRO A 74 25.73 -7.53 -14.47
N GLY A 75 25.33 -6.53 -15.24
CA GLY A 75 25.10 -6.63 -16.68
C GLY A 75 23.75 -7.19 -17.11
N TYR A 76 22.87 -7.58 -16.18
CA TYR A 76 21.57 -8.17 -16.53
C TYR A 76 20.38 -7.20 -16.43
N THR A 77 20.58 -6.01 -15.86
CA THR A 77 19.50 -5.03 -15.61
C THR A 77 18.77 -4.64 -16.90
N ASP A 78 19.50 -4.26 -17.96
CA ASP A 78 18.91 -3.82 -19.23
C ASP A 78 18.18 -4.96 -19.94
N THR A 79 18.73 -6.17 -19.91
CA THR A 79 18.10 -7.34 -20.49
C THR A 79 16.77 -7.66 -19.81
N ALA A 80 16.75 -7.69 -18.46
CA ALA A 80 15.53 -7.92 -17.70
C ALA A 80 14.48 -6.82 -17.93
N TYR A 81 14.92 -5.56 -17.97
CA TYR A 81 14.06 -4.42 -18.24
C TYR A 81 13.35 -4.53 -19.60
N GLU A 82 14.10 -4.80 -20.67
CA GLU A 82 13.53 -4.90 -22.01
C GLU A 82 12.58 -6.11 -22.19
N ILE A 83 12.78 -7.18 -21.43
CA ILE A 83 11.86 -8.32 -21.40
C ILE A 83 10.58 -7.92 -20.66
N LEU A 84 10.70 -7.38 -19.45
CA LEU A 84 9.56 -7.08 -18.58
C LEU A 84 8.66 -5.96 -19.13
N LYS A 85 9.21 -5.02 -19.88
CA LYS A 85 8.40 -3.97 -20.55
C LYS A 85 7.33 -4.51 -21.49
N LYS A 86 7.47 -5.74 -21.95
CA LYS A 86 6.55 -6.39 -22.90
C LYS A 86 5.52 -7.28 -22.20
N VAL A 87 5.65 -7.46 -20.88
CA VAL A 87 4.77 -8.33 -20.09
C VAL A 87 3.49 -7.55 -19.76
N PRO A 88 2.30 -8.10 -20.05
CA PRO A 88 1.06 -7.44 -19.74
C PRO A 88 0.79 -7.38 -18.23
N ASN A 89 -0.09 -6.46 -17.82
CA ASN A 89 -0.54 -6.24 -16.44
C ASN A 89 0.55 -5.84 -15.45
N ILE A 90 1.71 -5.40 -15.93
CA ILE A 90 2.77 -4.82 -15.11
C ILE A 90 3.37 -3.58 -15.78
N THR A 91 3.85 -2.68 -14.94
CA THR A 91 4.73 -1.59 -15.35
C THR A 91 6.08 -1.81 -14.70
N VAL A 92 7.17 -1.69 -15.47
CA VAL A 92 8.52 -1.81 -14.94
C VAL A 92 9.28 -0.51 -15.15
N TRP A 93 10.07 -0.15 -14.15
CA TRP A 93 10.99 0.99 -14.20
C TRP A 93 12.38 0.55 -13.74
N LYS A 94 13.41 1.16 -14.30
CA LYS A 94 14.66 1.26 -13.58
C LYS A 94 14.46 2.19 -12.38
N LYS A 95 15.18 2.00 -11.29
CA LYS A 95 14.95 2.76 -10.06
C LYS A 95 15.03 4.28 -10.24
N GLU A 96 15.88 4.75 -11.14
CA GLU A 96 16.02 6.17 -11.51
C GLU A 96 14.90 6.71 -12.40
N GLU A 97 14.11 5.83 -13.01
CA GLU A 97 12.97 6.16 -13.88
C GLU A 97 11.63 6.14 -13.13
N VAL A 98 11.64 5.75 -11.87
CA VAL A 98 10.41 5.71 -11.05
C VAL A 98 9.78 7.10 -10.98
N PRO A 99 8.49 7.26 -11.33
CA PRO A 99 7.83 8.54 -11.32
C PRO A 99 8.00 9.29 -9.98
N ALA A 100 8.38 10.56 -10.04
CA ALA A 100 8.69 11.40 -8.86
C ALA A 100 7.54 11.45 -7.84
N ARG A 101 6.29 11.27 -8.28
CA ARG A 101 5.11 11.23 -7.41
C ARG A 101 5.14 10.12 -6.36
N TYR A 102 5.89 9.04 -6.60
CA TYR A 102 6.06 7.96 -5.63
C TYR A 102 7.11 8.27 -4.55
N GLN A 103 7.94 9.30 -4.76
CA GLN A 103 9.05 9.66 -3.86
C GLN A 103 9.93 8.43 -3.50
N TYR A 104 10.16 7.58 -4.50
CA TYR A 104 10.83 6.29 -4.38
C TYR A 104 11.88 6.13 -5.50
N GLY A 105 12.94 5.35 -5.27
CA GLY A 105 13.97 5.06 -6.28
C GLY A 105 15.36 5.63 -5.97
N SER A 106 15.47 6.67 -5.13
CA SER A 106 16.75 7.36 -4.88
C SER A 106 17.68 6.65 -3.87
N ASN A 107 17.17 5.73 -3.04
CA ASN A 107 17.99 5.09 -2.01
C ASN A 107 18.84 3.96 -2.60
N ALA A 108 20.11 3.89 -2.20
CA ALA A 108 21.06 2.87 -2.68
C ALA A 108 20.66 1.42 -2.35
N ARG A 109 19.79 1.20 -1.36
CA ARG A 109 19.29 -0.13 -0.99
C ARG A 109 18.14 -0.62 -1.87
N ILE A 110 17.57 0.23 -2.71
CA ILE A 110 16.51 -0.14 -3.64
C ILE A 110 17.14 -0.91 -4.81
N GLY A 111 16.51 -2.02 -5.20
CA GLY A 111 16.94 -2.81 -6.36
C GLY A 111 16.83 -2.02 -7.66
N ASP A 112 17.54 -2.49 -8.67
CA ASP A 112 17.68 -1.76 -9.93
C ASP A 112 16.40 -1.70 -10.77
N LEU A 113 15.46 -2.67 -10.56
CA LEU A 113 14.19 -2.71 -11.25
C LEU A 113 13.03 -2.77 -10.27
N ILE A 114 12.03 -1.94 -10.51
CA ILE A 114 10.76 -1.90 -9.78
C ILE A 114 9.65 -2.36 -10.72
N VAL A 115 8.92 -3.39 -10.32
CA VAL A 115 7.80 -3.96 -11.07
C VAL A 115 6.51 -3.67 -10.30
N LEU A 116 5.70 -2.76 -10.82
CA LEU A 116 4.40 -2.43 -10.26
C LEU A 116 3.32 -3.15 -11.08
N PRO A 117 2.56 -4.08 -10.48
CA PRO A 117 1.43 -4.69 -11.16
C PRO A 117 0.23 -3.75 -11.26
N ASP A 118 -0.61 -3.99 -12.26
CA ASP A 118 -1.94 -3.40 -12.34
C ASP A 118 -2.79 -3.86 -11.15
N VAL A 119 -3.75 -3.03 -10.75
CA VAL A 119 -4.62 -3.35 -9.61
C VAL A 119 -5.32 -4.68 -9.80
N GLY A 120 -5.25 -5.52 -8.78
CA GLY A 120 -5.77 -6.88 -8.78
C GLY A 120 -4.84 -7.91 -9.45
N CYS A 121 -3.75 -7.49 -10.08
CA CYS A 121 -2.75 -8.40 -10.60
C CYS A 121 -1.81 -8.88 -9.49
N MET A 122 -1.55 -10.17 -9.46
CA MET A 122 -0.53 -10.77 -8.61
C MET A 122 0.74 -11.00 -9.41
N VAL A 123 1.87 -10.52 -8.90
CA VAL A 123 3.20 -10.78 -9.44
C VAL A 123 3.98 -11.64 -8.46
N GLN A 124 4.63 -12.68 -8.95
CA GLN A 124 5.50 -13.54 -8.17
C GLN A 124 6.70 -13.98 -9.00
N PHE A 125 7.77 -14.37 -8.34
CA PHE A 125 8.92 -14.99 -8.96
C PHE A 125 9.07 -16.42 -8.41
N ARG A 126 8.39 -17.39 -9.03
CA ARG A 126 8.37 -18.79 -8.59
C ARG A 126 8.72 -19.74 -9.72
N ASP A 127 9.36 -20.85 -9.40
CA ASP A 127 9.62 -21.90 -10.37
C ASP A 127 8.34 -22.65 -10.77
N LYS A 128 7.40 -22.80 -9.83
CA LYS A 128 6.05 -23.37 -10.06
C LYS A 128 5.10 -22.88 -8.97
N GLY A 129 3.85 -22.65 -9.32
CA GLY A 129 2.84 -22.31 -8.32
C GLY A 129 1.53 -21.83 -8.94
N LYS A 130 0.42 -22.04 -8.21
CA LYS A 130 -0.86 -21.43 -8.53
C LYS A 130 -0.97 -20.09 -7.81
N PRO A 131 -1.66 -19.10 -8.40
CA PRO A 131 -2.00 -17.89 -7.67
C PRO A 131 -2.86 -18.25 -6.45
N TRP A 132 -2.62 -17.59 -5.34
CA TRP A 132 -3.49 -17.72 -4.18
C TRP A 132 -4.63 -16.69 -4.27
N LEU A 133 -5.78 -17.03 -3.67
CA LEU A 133 -6.91 -16.12 -3.59
C LEU A 133 -6.75 -15.20 -2.39
N GLY A 134 -7.17 -13.95 -2.55
CA GLY A 134 -7.09 -12.99 -1.46
C GLY A 134 -7.04 -11.56 -1.95
N GLY A 135 -6.42 -10.70 -1.19
CA GLY A 135 -6.20 -9.30 -1.53
C GLY A 135 -4.76 -8.89 -1.30
N ALA A 136 -4.39 -7.79 -1.92
CA ALA A 136 -3.11 -7.14 -1.73
C ALA A 136 -3.25 -5.61 -1.72
N HIS A 137 -2.20 -4.97 -1.30
CA HIS A 137 -2.02 -3.53 -1.29
C HIS A 137 -0.61 -3.20 -1.81
N GLY A 138 -0.32 -1.90 -1.99
CA GLY A 138 0.96 -1.47 -2.55
C GLY A 138 0.91 -1.20 -4.06
N TYR A 139 -0.28 -1.25 -4.66
CA TYR A 139 -0.54 -0.81 -6.04
C TYR A 139 -0.41 0.72 -6.15
N ASP A 140 -0.72 1.25 -7.32
CA ASP A 140 -0.72 2.70 -7.53
C ASP A 140 -1.54 3.41 -6.44
N ASN A 141 -0.90 4.35 -5.76
CA ASN A 141 -1.52 5.11 -4.65
C ASN A 141 -2.66 6.06 -5.09
N PHE A 142 -2.84 6.27 -6.39
CA PHE A 142 -3.99 6.99 -6.92
C PHE A 142 -5.21 6.10 -7.15
N ASP A 143 -5.04 4.77 -7.10
CA ASP A 143 -6.19 3.88 -7.20
C ASP A 143 -7.09 4.01 -5.95
N PRO A 144 -8.41 4.19 -6.12
CA PRO A 144 -9.34 4.34 -5.00
C PRO A 144 -9.31 3.19 -4.00
N THR A 145 -8.97 1.96 -4.45
CA THR A 145 -8.88 0.79 -3.55
C THR A 145 -7.69 0.87 -2.60
N MET A 146 -6.70 1.71 -2.90
CA MET A 146 -5.53 1.93 -2.04
C MET A 146 -5.73 3.04 -1.02
N GLN A 147 -6.84 3.77 -1.08
CA GLN A 147 -7.10 4.86 -0.15
C GLN A 147 -7.38 4.32 1.25
N ALA A 148 -6.76 4.98 2.24
CA ALA A 148 -6.99 4.73 3.65
C ALA A 148 -8.28 5.43 4.14
N ILE A 149 -8.86 4.92 5.23
CA ILE A 149 -9.94 5.61 5.93
C ILE A 149 -9.38 6.73 6.81
N PHE A 150 -10.17 7.77 7.02
CA PHE A 150 -9.90 8.81 8.01
C PHE A 150 -11.22 9.29 8.63
N TYR A 151 -11.35 9.08 9.94
CA TYR A 151 -12.42 9.61 10.76
C TYR A 151 -11.83 10.33 11.95
N ALA A 152 -12.35 11.51 12.25
CA ALA A 152 -11.91 12.29 13.39
C ALA A 152 -13.09 12.90 14.14
N SER A 153 -13.03 12.89 15.45
CA SER A 153 -14.03 13.51 16.31
C SER A 153 -13.41 14.02 17.61
N GLY A 154 -14.03 15.02 18.21
CA GLY A 154 -13.57 15.62 19.45
C GLY A 154 -13.61 17.14 19.40
N PRO A 155 -13.16 17.82 20.47
CA PRO A 155 -13.25 19.28 20.59
C PRO A 155 -12.45 20.05 19.53
N SER A 156 -11.40 19.45 18.96
CA SER A 156 -10.56 20.08 17.93
C SER A 156 -11.13 19.94 16.52
N PHE A 157 -12.16 19.13 16.31
CA PHE A 157 -12.72 18.83 15.00
C PHE A 157 -14.09 19.44 14.81
N LYS A 158 -14.36 19.92 13.58
CA LYS A 158 -15.70 20.37 13.17
C LYS A 158 -16.62 19.17 13.02
N LYS A 159 -17.86 19.30 13.47
CA LYS A 159 -18.88 18.24 13.34
C LYS A 159 -19.51 18.27 11.95
N ASN A 160 -19.91 17.11 11.45
CA ASN A 160 -20.66 16.92 10.19
C ASN A 160 -19.95 17.52 8.97
N VAL A 161 -18.63 17.34 8.91
CA VAL A 161 -17.83 17.80 7.78
C VAL A 161 -17.27 16.59 7.06
N THR A 162 -17.45 16.54 5.74
CA THR A 162 -16.74 15.64 4.84
C THR A 162 -15.65 16.42 4.14
N HIS A 163 -14.43 15.89 4.15
CA HIS A 163 -13.27 16.49 3.50
C HIS A 163 -12.86 15.64 2.30
N PRO A 164 -12.42 16.22 1.18
CA PRO A 164 -11.77 15.46 0.10
C PRO A 164 -10.58 14.67 0.62
N SER A 165 -10.20 13.61 -0.11
CA SER A 165 -9.01 12.83 0.21
C SER A 165 -7.79 13.72 0.38
N LEU A 166 -6.96 13.41 1.36
CA LEU A 166 -5.73 14.13 1.67
C LEU A 166 -4.54 13.16 1.66
N PRO A 167 -3.33 13.65 1.36
CA PRO A 167 -2.14 12.82 1.41
C PRO A 167 -1.90 12.29 2.82
N ASN A 168 -1.60 10.99 2.97
CA ASN A 168 -1.36 10.35 4.26
C ASN A 168 -0.23 11.03 5.05
N ILE A 169 0.77 11.59 4.37
CA ILE A 169 1.85 12.37 4.98
C ILE A 169 1.36 13.61 5.75
N SER A 170 0.12 14.07 5.51
CA SER A 170 -0.50 15.19 6.23
C SER A 170 -0.95 14.80 7.65
N LEU A 171 -1.05 13.50 7.95
CA LEU A 171 -1.53 13.02 9.24
C LEU A 171 -0.53 13.35 10.37
N TYR A 172 0.76 13.17 10.13
CA TYR A 172 1.80 13.48 11.12
C TYR A 172 1.79 14.97 11.52
N PRO A 173 1.84 15.94 10.60
CA PRO A 173 1.73 17.36 10.94
C PRO A 173 0.41 17.72 11.63
N LEU A 174 -0.70 17.08 11.26
CA LEU A 174 -1.98 17.28 11.93
C LEU A 174 -1.90 16.88 13.41
N ILE A 175 -1.38 15.70 13.69
CA ILE A 175 -1.21 15.19 15.07
C ILE A 175 -0.27 16.10 15.86
N CYS A 176 0.86 16.49 15.29
CA CYS A 176 1.79 17.44 15.94
C CYS A 176 1.10 18.76 16.31
N ARG A 177 0.27 19.30 15.40
CA ARG A 177 -0.47 20.52 15.65
C ARG A 177 -1.50 20.38 16.77
N LEU A 178 -2.24 19.25 16.80
CA LEU A 178 -3.21 18.96 17.87
C LEU A 178 -2.53 18.85 19.23
N LEU A 179 -1.37 18.20 19.27
CA LEU A 179 -0.58 18.00 20.48
C LEU A 179 0.30 19.22 20.84
N LYS A 180 0.31 20.28 20.01
CA LYS A 180 1.17 21.46 20.16
C LYS A 180 2.67 21.11 20.25
N ILE A 181 3.09 20.08 19.53
CA ILE A 181 4.48 19.66 19.40
C ILE A 181 5.09 20.40 18.19
N LYS A 182 6.34 20.85 18.33
CA LYS A 182 7.12 21.50 17.26
C LYS A 182 7.88 20.47 16.43
#